data_d3434956b18149d997151b77855c04fd
#
_entry.id   d3434956b18149d997151b77855c04fd
#
_cell.length_a   1.000
_cell.length_b   1.000
_cell.length_c   1.000
_cell.angle_alpha   90.00
_cell.angle_beta   90.00
_cell.angle_gamma   90.00
#
_symmetry.space_group_name_H-M   'P 1'
#
loop_
_entity.id
_entity.type
_entity.pdbx_description
1 polymer ?
#
loop_
_entity_poly.entity_id
_entity_poly.type
_entity_poly.pdbx_seq_one_letter_code
_entity_poly.pdbx_strand_id
1 'polypeptide(L)'
;MLDASQALAWRALGFTPRVTLARDAALMEVAASLRLFGGLRPLLQGLQAATLEWVQPGRLHAAPGPQALVALGRMRLRQAWREAARVPPDELPVPLLDAAWPHLAVLERLGCRQWGDVRRLPREGLARRFGQDLLDALDQAYGERPESPCWLALPEVFEGQLELPFAVEHSTGLLFALQRLLQRLKAWLVARSRGVLGVRLIWQMDARRGMGRTGELVLRLGEPTQDMAHLARLAAEHLARVQLAAPALALTLHSLETASLALQSHSLLLEEQRRGDSLAQLVERLDARLGEGAVMGWQALDSPVPERMQMWDGALACTGS
;
A
#
# COMPACT_ATOMS: atom_id res chain seq x y z
N MET A 1 11.21 -7.10 -0.23
CA MET A 1 10.39 -7.37 -1.45
C MET A 1 8.90 -7.51 -1.14
N LEU A 2 8.51 -8.12 -0.03
CA LEU A 2 7.09 -8.22 0.44
C LEU A 2 6.36 -6.87 0.54
N ASP A 3 7.07 -5.79 0.92
CA ASP A 3 6.48 -4.47 1.11
C ASP A 3 5.90 -3.83 -0.17
N ALA A 4 6.56 -3.97 -1.31
CA ALA A 4 6.09 -3.39 -2.57
C ALA A 4 4.86 -4.13 -3.13
N SER A 5 4.82 -5.46 -2.98
CA SER A 5 3.68 -6.29 -3.41
C SER A 5 2.45 -6.02 -2.55
N GLN A 6 2.61 -5.79 -1.25
CA GLN A 6 1.52 -5.44 -0.34
C GLN A 6 0.95 -4.06 -0.65
N ALA A 7 1.81 -3.06 -0.88
CA ALA A 7 1.37 -1.72 -1.25
C ALA A 7 0.64 -1.73 -2.61
N LEU A 8 1.13 -2.53 -3.58
CA LEU A 8 0.45 -2.74 -4.85
C LEU A 8 -0.92 -3.39 -4.65
N ALA A 9 -1.01 -4.42 -3.80
CA ALA A 9 -2.27 -5.10 -3.53
C ALA A 9 -3.30 -4.18 -2.84
N TRP A 10 -2.88 -3.36 -1.89
CA TRP A 10 -3.77 -2.37 -1.29
C TRP A 10 -4.23 -1.32 -2.31
N ARG A 11 -3.34 -0.90 -3.21
CA ARG A 11 -3.72 0.03 -4.28
C ARG A 11 -4.72 -0.61 -5.24
N ALA A 12 -4.54 -1.90 -5.54
CA ALA A 12 -5.42 -2.68 -6.38
C ALA A 12 -6.85 -2.81 -5.79
N LEU A 13 -7.00 -2.78 -4.45
CA LEU A 13 -8.30 -2.78 -3.78
C LEU A 13 -9.15 -1.53 -4.09
N GLY A 14 -8.54 -0.42 -4.54
CA GLY A 14 -9.27 0.73 -5.07
C GLY A 14 -9.93 0.49 -6.44
N PHE A 15 -9.61 -0.62 -7.11
CA PHE A 15 -10.14 -0.99 -8.43
C PHE A 15 -11.04 -2.22 -8.40
N THR A 16 -10.84 -3.11 -7.46
CA THR A 16 -11.66 -4.30 -7.24
C THR A 16 -11.57 -4.74 -5.78
N PRO A 17 -12.68 -5.21 -5.16
CA PRO A 17 -12.64 -5.72 -3.79
C PRO A 17 -11.95 -7.10 -3.67
N ARG A 18 -11.66 -7.76 -4.80
CA ARG A 18 -11.10 -9.11 -4.85
C ARG A 18 -9.66 -9.09 -5.30
N VAL A 19 -8.76 -8.95 -4.33
CA VAL A 19 -7.31 -8.95 -4.52
C VAL A 19 -6.70 -10.00 -3.61
N THR A 20 -5.73 -10.75 -4.11
CA THR A 20 -4.91 -11.66 -3.31
C THR A 20 -3.44 -11.50 -3.67
N LEU A 21 -2.56 -11.86 -2.74
CA LEU A 21 -1.13 -11.85 -2.95
C LEU A 21 -0.65 -13.22 -3.39
N ALA A 22 0.07 -13.26 -4.49
CA ALA A 22 0.95 -14.34 -4.85
C ALA A 22 2.39 -14.00 -4.40
N ARG A 23 3.31 -14.95 -4.52
CA ARG A 23 4.70 -14.80 -4.06
C ARG A 23 5.39 -13.55 -4.64
N ASP A 24 5.12 -13.23 -5.89
CA ASP A 24 5.79 -12.18 -6.68
C ASP A 24 4.81 -11.24 -7.39
N ALA A 25 3.51 -11.33 -7.08
CA ALA A 25 2.48 -10.57 -7.75
C ALA A 25 1.26 -10.29 -6.86
N ALA A 26 0.50 -9.26 -7.22
CA ALA A 26 -0.88 -9.09 -6.77
C ALA A 26 -1.83 -9.61 -7.87
N LEU A 27 -2.73 -10.51 -7.50
CA LEU A 27 -3.77 -11.05 -8.38
C LEU A 27 -5.08 -10.34 -8.11
N MET A 28 -5.75 -9.91 -9.17
CA MET A 28 -6.99 -9.14 -9.11
C MET A 28 -8.08 -9.87 -9.89
N GLU A 29 -9.22 -10.16 -9.27
CA GLU A 29 -10.42 -10.53 -9.99
C GLU A 29 -11.13 -9.25 -10.42
N VAL A 30 -11.27 -9.03 -11.71
CA VAL A 30 -11.74 -7.73 -12.26
C VAL A 30 -13.02 -7.81 -13.07
N ALA A 31 -13.58 -9.02 -13.29
CA ALA A 31 -14.74 -9.20 -14.17
C ALA A 31 -15.92 -8.29 -13.79
N ALA A 32 -16.24 -8.22 -12.50
CA ALA A 32 -17.31 -7.36 -11.99
C ALA A 32 -17.00 -5.86 -12.09
N SER A 33 -15.70 -5.49 -12.06
CA SER A 33 -15.25 -4.09 -12.06
C SER A 33 -15.08 -3.51 -13.46
N LEU A 34 -14.97 -4.35 -14.50
CA LEU A 34 -14.70 -3.88 -15.87
C LEU A 34 -15.71 -2.85 -16.37
N ARG A 35 -17.01 -3.01 -16.03
CA ARG A 35 -18.06 -2.07 -16.42
C ARG A 35 -17.85 -0.68 -15.86
N LEU A 36 -17.40 -0.61 -14.58
CA LEU A 36 -17.18 0.65 -13.87
C LEU A 36 -16.03 1.46 -14.50
N PHE A 37 -14.99 0.77 -14.95
CA PHE A 37 -13.79 1.42 -15.51
C PHE A 37 -13.80 1.51 -17.05
N GLY A 38 -14.86 1.07 -17.73
CA GLY A 38 -14.92 1.10 -19.19
C GLY A 38 -14.05 0.04 -19.88
N GLY A 39 -13.69 -1.02 -19.17
CA GLY A 39 -12.93 -2.16 -19.68
C GLY A 39 -11.58 -2.38 -19.01
N LEU A 40 -10.89 -3.45 -19.43
CA LEU A 40 -9.61 -3.87 -18.83
C LEU A 40 -8.48 -2.85 -19.06
N ARG A 41 -8.42 -2.25 -20.25
CA ARG A 41 -7.33 -1.32 -20.62
C ARG A 41 -7.37 -0.04 -19.78
N PRO A 42 -8.52 0.68 -19.65
CA PRO A 42 -8.62 1.82 -18.75
C PRO A 42 -8.35 1.49 -17.28
N LEU A 43 -8.83 0.33 -16.80
CA LEU A 43 -8.56 -0.14 -15.44
C LEU A 43 -7.05 -0.29 -15.19
N LEU A 44 -6.32 -0.97 -16.09
CA LEU A 44 -4.87 -1.15 -15.97
C LEU A 44 -4.11 0.17 -16.10
N GLN A 45 -4.55 1.09 -16.94
CA GLN A 45 -3.97 2.44 -17.05
C GLN A 45 -4.17 3.23 -15.76
N GLY A 46 -5.37 3.18 -15.16
CA GLY A 46 -5.65 3.78 -13.86
C GLY A 46 -4.79 3.21 -12.74
N LEU A 47 -4.64 1.88 -12.68
CA LEU A 47 -3.77 1.22 -11.70
C LEU A 47 -2.30 1.62 -11.92
N GLN A 48 -1.83 1.65 -13.15
CA GLN A 48 -0.47 2.07 -13.48
C GLN A 48 -0.23 3.52 -13.08
N ALA A 49 -1.11 4.45 -13.45
CA ALA A 49 -1.02 5.85 -13.05
C ALA A 49 -0.99 6.00 -11.52
N ALA A 50 -1.84 5.24 -10.83
CA ALA A 50 -1.92 5.25 -9.37
C ALA A 50 -0.67 4.68 -8.67
N THR A 51 0.18 3.94 -9.36
CA THR A 51 1.41 3.33 -8.83
C THR A 51 2.69 4.04 -9.26
N LEU A 52 2.63 4.97 -10.20
CA LEU A 52 3.79 5.71 -10.72
C LEU A 52 4.54 6.53 -9.66
N GLU A 53 3.88 6.89 -8.56
CA GLU A 53 4.51 7.65 -7.47
C GLU A 53 5.65 6.86 -6.78
N TRP A 54 5.64 5.52 -6.87
CA TRP A 54 6.56 4.64 -6.14
C TRP A 54 7.09 3.44 -6.94
N VAL A 55 6.58 3.22 -8.15
CA VAL A 55 7.09 2.22 -9.08
C VAL A 55 7.61 2.91 -10.33
N GLN A 56 8.87 2.68 -10.67
CA GLN A 56 9.45 3.26 -11.89
C GLN A 56 8.67 2.78 -13.14
N PRO A 57 8.46 3.66 -14.14
CA PRO A 57 7.87 3.29 -15.41
C PRO A 57 8.58 2.07 -16.02
N GLY A 58 7.81 1.08 -16.47
CA GLY A 58 8.34 -0.15 -17.09
C GLY A 58 8.68 -1.28 -16.12
N ARG A 59 8.61 -1.07 -14.80
CA ARG A 59 8.78 -2.14 -13.80
C ARG A 59 7.48 -2.82 -13.37
N LEU A 60 6.32 -2.24 -13.70
CA LEU A 60 5.02 -2.86 -13.44
C LEU A 60 4.61 -3.68 -14.66
N HIS A 61 4.53 -4.99 -14.50
CA HIS A 61 4.05 -5.91 -15.52
C HIS A 61 2.68 -6.44 -15.12
N ALA A 62 1.76 -6.47 -16.09
CA ALA A 62 0.43 -7.03 -15.90
C ALA A 62 0.05 -7.91 -17.08
N ALA A 63 -0.59 -9.03 -16.82
CA ALA A 63 -1.11 -9.91 -17.85
C ALA A 63 -2.51 -10.44 -17.45
N PRO A 64 -3.48 -10.43 -18.38
CA PRO A 64 -4.79 -11.01 -18.12
C PRO A 64 -4.77 -12.53 -18.32
N GLY A 65 -5.64 -13.22 -17.58
CA GLY A 65 -5.88 -14.65 -17.75
C GLY A 65 -7.30 -15.01 -17.35
N PRO A 66 -7.86 -16.10 -17.88
CA PRO A 66 -9.16 -16.58 -17.45
C PRO A 66 -9.11 -17.16 -16.02
N GLN A 67 -7.96 -17.71 -15.61
CA GLN A 67 -7.66 -18.18 -14.27
C GLN A 67 -6.44 -17.46 -13.71
N ALA A 68 -6.31 -17.42 -12.37
CA ALA A 68 -5.23 -16.73 -11.69
C ALA A 68 -3.84 -17.30 -12.05
N LEU A 69 -3.71 -18.63 -12.11
CA LEU A 69 -2.44 -19.27 -12.47
C LEU A 69 -2.01 -18.94 -13.91
N VAL A 70 -2.96 -18.86 -14.86
CA VAL A 70 -2.67 -18.48 -16.25
C VAL A 70 -2.23 -17.01 -16.32
N ALA A 71 -2.92 -16.11 -15.60
CA ALA A 71 -2.54 -14.71 -15.52
C ALA A 71 -1.13 -14.55 -14.93
N LEU A 72 -0.82 -15.29 -13.86
CA LEU A 72 0.48 -15.28 -13.19
C LEU A 72 1.59 -15.81 -14.12
N GLY A 73 1.35 -16.94 -14.78
CA GLY A 73 2.30 -17.51 -15.76
C GLY A 73 2.59 -16.56 -16.91
N ARG A 74 1.56 -15.91 -17.48
CA ARG A 74 1.71 -14.90 -18.52
C ARG A 74 2.45 -13.64 -18.02
N MET A 75 2.19 -13.18 -16.81
CA MET A 75 2.88 -12.06 -16.22
C MET A 75 4.38 -12.35 -16.04
N ARG A 76 4.72 -13.52 -15.49
CA ARG A 76 6.10 -13.98 -15.34
C ARG A 76 6.82 -14.14 -16.68
N LEU A 77 6.13 -14.67 -17.69
CA LEU A 77 6.65 -14.78 -19.06
C LEU A 77 6.90 -13.39 -19.66
N ARG A 78 6.03 -12.40 -19.40
CA ARG A 78 6.15 -11.02 -19.87
C ARG A 78 7.33 -10.28 -19.25
N GLN A 79 7.73 -10.61 -18.04
CA GLN A 79 8.97 -10.09 -17.44
C GLN A 79 10.20 -10.44 -18.29
N ALA A 80 10.14 -11.59 -18.97
CA ALA A 80 11.19 -12.04 -19.87
C ALA A 80 10.94 -11.62 -21.35
N TRP A 81 9.67 -11.55 -21.80
CA TRP A 81 9.29 -11.34 -23.20
C TRP A 81 8.05 -10.45 -23.34
N ARG A 82 8.12 -9.41 -24.19
CA ARG A 82 7.06 -8.38 -24.31
C ARG A 82 5.71 -8.89 -24.87
N GLU A 83 5.66 -10.00 -25.61
CA GLU A 83 4.45 -10.48 -26.30
C GLU A 83 3.65 -11.56 -25.53
N ALA A 84 4.02 -11.87 -24.32
CA ALA A 84 3.48 -13.00 -23.54
C ALA A 84 2.00 -12.88 -23.09
N ALA A 85 1.33 -11.75 -23.30
CA ALA A 85 0.00 -11.48 -22.73
C ALA A 85 -1.12 -12.37 -23.33
N ARG A 86 -0.89 -13.05 -24.46
CA ARG A 86 -1.88 -13.89 -25.15
C ARG A 86 -1.47 -15.36 -25.32
N VAL A 87 -0.34 -15.75 -24.74
CA VAL A 87 0.16 -17.12 -24.84
C VAL A 87 -0.90 -18.09 -24.28
N PRO A 88 -1.31 -19.12 -25.03
CA PRO A 88 -2.22 -20.14 -24.52
C PRO A 88 -1.64 -20.87 -23.30
N PRO A 89 -2.47 -21.37 -22.36
CA PRO A 89 -1.98 -22.11 -21.20
C PRO A 89 -1.07 -23.29 -21.58
N ASP A 90 -1.38 -23.98 -22.66
CA ASP A 90 -0.60 -25.17 -23.14
C ASP A 90 0.85 -24.79 -23.51
N GLU A 91 1.10 -23.56 -23.95
CA GLU A 91 2.42 -23.07 -24.37
C GLU A 91 3.22 -22.43 -23.23
N LEU A 92 2.63 -22.27 -22.04
CA LEU A 92 3.35 -21.70 -20.90
C LEU A 92 4.44 -22.67 -20.42
N PRO A 93 5.69 -22.21 -20.23
CA PRO A 93 6.79 -23.02 -19.70
C PRO A 93 6.49 -23.60 -18.32
N VAL A 94 6.87 -24.86 -18.09
CA VAL A 94 6.66 -25.57 -16.83
C VAL A 94 7.23 -24.83 -15.61
N PRO A 95 8.42 -24.17 -15.66
CA PRO A 95 8.97 -23.43 -14.52
C PRO A 95 8.11 -22.26 -14.04
N LEU A 96 7.12 -21.80 -14.82
CA LEU A 96 6.20 -20.74 -14.41
C LEU A 96 5.05 -21.21 -13.51
N LEU A 97 4.90 -22.52 -13.32
CA LEU A 97 3.95 -23.15 -12.43
C LEU A 97 4.66 -23.53 -11.12
N ASP A 98 4.36 -22.85 -10.03
CA ASP A 98 5.07 -23.02 -8.74
C ASP A 98 4.97 -24.48 -8.23
N ALA A 99 3.82 -25.14 -8.42
CA ALA A 99 3.62 -26.55 -8.04
C ALA A 99 4.54 -27.53 -8.81
N ALA A 100 5.08 -27.11 -9.95
CA ALA A 100 6.01 -27.94 -10.72
C ALA A 100 7.47 -27.84 -10.24
N TRP A 101 7.81 -26.84 -9.42
CA TRP A 101 9.22 -26.57 -9.04
C TRP A 101 9.94 -27.77 -8.41
N PRO A 102 9.36 -28.50 -7.43
CA PRO A 102 10.02 -29.67 -6.87
C PRO A 102 10.31 -30.78 -7.89
N HIS A 103 9.66 -30.73 -9.04
CA HIS A 103 9.62 -31.82 -10.04
C HIS A 103 10.28 -31.45 -11.38
N LEU A 104 10.81 -30.22 -11.52
CA LEU A 104 11.35 -29.70 -12.79
C LEU A 104 12.35 -30.65 -13.46
N ALA A 105 13.32 -31.18 -12.72
CA ALA A 105 14.35 -32.05 -13.26
C ALA A 105 13.79 -33.38 -13.80
N VAL A 106 12.69 -33.87 -13.21
CA VAL A 106 12.05 -35.12 -13.66
C VAL A 106 11.15 -34.83 -14.86
N LEU A 107 10.39 -33.74 -14.84
CA LEU A 107 9.53 -33.34 -15.95
C LEU A 107 10.35 -33.04 -17.21
N GLU A 108 11.49 -32.38 -17.06
CA GLU A 108 12.41 -32.09 -18.17
C GLU A 108 12.97 -33.39 -18.79
N ARG A 109 13.36 -34.39 -17.99
CA ARG A 109 13.80 -35.71 -18.47
C ARG A 109 12.67 -36.46 -19.18
N LEU A 110 11.43 -36.20 -18.84
CA LEU A 110 10.26 -36.76 -19.54
C LEU A 110 9.90 -35.99 -20.82
N GLY A 111 10.65 -34.92 -21.14
CA GLY A 111 10.42 -34.07 -22.30
C GLY A 111 9.30 -33.04 -22.10
N CYS A 112 8.78 -32.88 -20.88
CA CYS A 112 7.74 -31.90 -20.57
C CYS A 112 8.38 -30.51 -20.39
N ARG A 113 8.19 -29.61 -21.36
CA ARG A 113 8.69 -28.26 -21.36
C ARG A 113 7.59 -27.22 -21.11
N GLN A 114 6.37 -27.54 -21.49
CA GLN A 114 5.20 -26.68 -21.43
C GLN A 114 4.08 -27.32 -20.57
N TRP A 115 3.15 -26.53 -20.09
CA TRP A 115 2.01 -27.00 -19.29
C TRP A 115 1.19 -28.06 -20.05
N GLY A 116 0.99 -27.84 -21.36
CA GLY A 116 0.31 -28.79 -22.21
C GLY A 116 0.96 -30.18 -22.26
N ASP A 117 2.30 -30.25 -22.18
CA ASP A 117 3.00 -31.53 -22.14
C ASP A 117 2.71 -32.28 -20.85
N VAL A 118 2.74 -31.55 -19.70
CA VAL A 118 2.42 -32.13 -18.38
C VAL A 118 0.96 -32.59 -18.35
N ARG A 119 0.02 -31.82 -18.91
CA ARG A 119 -1.41 -32.13 -18.96
C ARG A 119 -1.70 -33.40 -19.76
N ARG A 120 -0.91 -33.69 -20.80
CA ARG A 120 -1.07 -34.93 -21.62
C ARG A 120 -0.63 -36.20 -20.90
N LEU A 121 0.09 -36.10 -19.77
CA LEU A 121 0.48 -37.26 -18.99
C LEU A 121 -0.75 -37.91 -18.32
N PRO A 122 -0.74 -39.27 -18.15
CA PRO A 122 -1.83 -39.93 -17.45
C PRO A 122 -2.04 -39.39 -16.04
N ARG A 123 -3.27 -38.96 -15.71
CA ARG A 123 -3.62 -38.29 -14.45
C ARG A 123 -3.24 -39.10 -13.21
N GLU A 124 -3.52 -40.42 -13.21
CA GLU A 124 -3.14 -41.32 -12.12
C GLU A 124 -1.63 -41.39 -11.90
N GLY A 125 -0.87 -41.38 -12.99
CA GLY A 125 0.59 -41.33 -12.96
C GLY A 125 1.13 -40.04 -12.46
N LEU A 126 0.48 -38.91 -12.83
CA LEU A 126 0.80 -37.57 -12.35
C LEU A 126 0.62 -37.46 -10.83
N ALA A 127 -0.56 -37.83 -10.32
CA ALA A 127 -0.87 -37.77 -8.89
C ALA A 127 0.07 -38.65 -8.06
N ARG A 128 0.33 -39.92 -8.55
CA ARG A 128 1.18 -40.87 -7.83
C ARG A 128 2.65 -40.45 -7.77
N ARG A 129 3.17 -39.88 -8.88
CA ARG A 129 4.61 -39.58 -9.02
C ARG A 129 5.00 -38.19 -8.58
N PHE A 130 4.12 -37.19 -8.78
CA PHE A 130 4.40 -35.79 -8.56
C PHE A 130 3.54 -35.15 -7.46
N GLY A 131 2.60 -35.94 -6.89
CA GLY A 131 1.69 -35.46 -5.87
C GLY A 131 0.42 -34.81 -6.41
N GLN A 132 -0.55 -34.65 -5.51
CA GLN A 132 -1.85 -34.10 -5.84
C GLN A 132 -1.75 -32.59 -6.14
N ASP A 133 -0.80 -31.86 -5.51
CA ASP A 133 -0.66 -30.41 -5.65
C ASP A 133 -0.39 -29.98 -7.10
N LEU A 134 0.44 -30.73 -7.84
CA LEU A 134 0.70 -30.43 -9.25
C LEU A 134 -0.55 -30.68 -10.11
N LEU A 135 -1.27 -31.77 -9.84
CA LEU A 135 -2.51 -32.06 -10.55
C LEU A 135 -3.59 -31.00 -10.27
N ASP A 136 -3.76 -30.64 -9.01
CA ASP A 136 -4.70 -29.61 -8.59
C ASP A 136 -4.39 -28.23 -9.21
N ALA A 137 -3.11 -27.87 -9.28
CA ALA A 137 -2.69 -26.62 -9.92
C ALA A 137 -2.96 -26.63 -11.44
N LEU A 138 -2.76 -27.77 -12.12
CA LEU A 138 -3.14 -27.91 -13.52
C LEU A 138 -4.67 -27.80 -13.70
N ASP A 139 -5.44 -28.52 -12.90
CA ASP A 139 -6.91 -28.47 -12.95
C ASP A 139 -7.44 -27.05 -12.72
N GLN A 140 -6.85 -26.30 -11.79
CA GLN A 140 -7.17 -24.89 -11.57
C GLN A 140 -6.79 -24.03 -12.77
N ALA A 141 -5.58 -24.23 -13.33
CA ALA A 141 -5.11 -23.47 -14.47
C ALA A 141 -5.98 -23.65 -15.72
N TYR A 142 -6.57 -24.81 -15.87
CA TYR A 142 -7.47 -25.14 -16.99
C TYR A 142 -8.96 -24.97 -16.65
N GLY A 143 -9.30 -24.53 -15.44
CA GLY A 143 -10.68 -24.29 -15.00
C GLY A 143 -11.47 -25.56 -14.72
N GLU A 144 -10.82 -26.73 -14.63
CA GLU A 144 -11.42 -28.00 -14.27
C GLU A 144 -11.70 -28.12 -12.76
N ARG A 145 -11.00 -27.28 -11.97
CA ARG A 145 -11.20 -27.11 -10.54
C ARG A 145 -11.35 -25.63 -10.19
N PRO A 146 -12.31 -25.25 -9.32
CA PRO A 146 -12.44 -23.87 -8.90
C PRO A 146 -11.21 -23.41 -8.11
N GLU A 147 -10.80 -22.18 -8.35
CA GLU A 147 -9.81 -21.48 -7.53
C GLU A 147 -10.48 -20.99 -6.25
N SER A 148 -9.78 -21.10 -5.12
CA SER A 148 -10.25 -20.58 -3.82
C SER A 148 -9.23 -19.61 -3.24
N PRO A 149 -9.08 -18.40 -3.83
CA PRO A 149 -8.11 -17.43 -3.37
C PRO A 149 -8.48 -16.92 -1.97
N CYS A 150 -7.47 -16.75 -1.12
CA CYS A 150 -7.63 -16.01 0.12
C CYS A 150 -7.62 -14.51 -0.21
N TRP A 151 -8.80 -13.89 -0.24
CA TRP A 151 -8.92 -12.48 -0.54
C TRP A 151 -8.32 -11.62 0.55
N LEU A 152 -7.59 -10.60 0.16
CA LEU A 152 -6.95 -9.66 1.06
C LEU A 152 -8.03 -8.83 1.80
N ALA A 153 -7.98 -8.86 3.10
CA ALA A 153 -8.74 -7.95 3.95
C ALA A 153 -7.84 -6.79 4.38
N LEU A 154 -8.30 -5.56 4.22
CA LEU A 154 -7.59 -4.40 4.75
C LEU A 154 -7.72 -4.39 6.27
N PRO A 155 -6.61 -4.26 7.01
CA PRO A 155 -6.67 -4.13 8.46
C PRO A 155 -7.42 -2.85 8.84
N GLU A 156 -8.11 -2.86 9.98
CA GLU A 156 -8.89 -1.69 10.45
C GLU A 156 -7.99 -0.50 10.78
N VAL A 157 -6.81 -0.78 11.31
CA VAL A 157 -5.78 0.19 11.64
C VAL A 157 -4.57 -0.07 10.77
N PHE A 158 -3.97 0.99 10.25
CA PHE A 158 -2.70 0.86 9.54
C PHE A 158 -1.56 0.66 10.53
N GLU A 159 -0.78 -0.37 10.29
CA GLU A 159 0.51 -0.60 10.93
C GLU A 159 1.53 -0.96 9.86
N GLY A 160 2.60 -0.19 9.80
CA GLY A 160 3.72 -0.43 8.90
C GLY A 160 5.04 -0.40 9.65
N GLN A 161 5.84 -1.45 9.53
CA GLN A 161 7.18 -1.53 10.11
C GLN A 161 8.22 -1.63 9.01
N LEU A 162 9.39 -1.03 9.25
CA LEU A 162 10.55 -1.09 8.37
C LEU A 162 11.82 -1.23 9.22
N GLU A 163 12.58 -2.28 8.98
CA GLU A 163 13.95 -2.40 9.51
C GLU A 163 14.87 -1.47 8.72
N LEU A 164 15.73 -0.77 9.43
CA LEU A 164 16.68 0.16 8.83
C LEU A 164 17.93 -0.63 8.39
N PRO A 165 18.40 -0.45 7.15
CA PRO A 165 19.57 -1.17 6.64
C PRO A 165 20.85 -0.85 7.40
N PHE A 166 20.87 0.30 8.08
CA PHE A 166 21.95 0.76 8.94
C PHE A 166 21.37 1.41 10.18
N ALA A 167 22.10 1.33 11.29
CA ALA A 167 21.75 2.05 12.51
C ALA A 167 21.78 3.55 12.26
N VAL A 168 20.66 4.24 12.53
CA VAL A 168 20.49 5.68 12.30
C VAL A 168 20.75 6.42 13.59
N GLU A 169 21.78 7.26 13.61
CA GLU A 169 22.22 8.03 14.80
C GLU A 169 21.47 9.37 14.94
N HIS A 170 20.96 9.92 13.84
CA HIS A 170 20.27 11.22 13.85
C HIS A 170 18.82 11.05 13.43
N SER A 171 17.90 11.70 14.15
CA SER A 171 16.45 11.63 13.91
C SER A 171 16.06 12.00 12.47
N THR A 172 16.78 12.94 11.84
CA THR A 172 16.55 13.33 10.43
C THR A 172 16.80 12.19 9.45
N GLY A 173 17.65 11.23 9.77
CA GLY A 173 17.88 10.04 8.96
C GLY A 173 16.66 9.10 8.90
N LEU A 174 15.74 9.20 9.85
CA LEU A 174 14.49 8.43 9.85
C LEU A 174 13.54 8.86 8.73
N LEU A 175 13.69 10.06 8.18
CA LEU A 175 12.80 10.60 7.15
C LEU A 175 12.76 9.74 5.88
N PHE A 176 13.89 9.14 5.49
CA PHE A 176 13.93 8.26 4.32
C PHE A 176 13.07 7.00 4.52
N ALA A 177 13.16 6.38 5.69
CA ALA A 177 12.33 5.24 6.03
C ALA A 177 10.85 5.63 6.20
N LEU A 178 10.60 6.79 6.81
CA LEU A 178 9.26 7.33 6.97
C LEU A 178 8.56 7.57 5.63
N GLN A 179 9.25 8.11 4.62
CA GLN A 179 8.68 8.31 3.28
C GLN A 179 8.15 7.01 2.70
N ARG A 180 8.86 5.89 2.88
CA ARG A 180 8.40 4.56 2.41
C ARG A 180 7.15 4.10 3.18
N LEU A 181 7.09 4.33 4.48
CA LEU A 181 5.93 3.99 5.31
C LEU A 181 4.71 4.87 4.97
N LEU A 182 4.92 6.16 4.69
CA LEU A 182 3.88 7.07 4.25
C LEU A 182 3.27 6.67 2.91
N GLN A 183 4.06 6.15 1.96
CA GLN A 183 3.53 5.63 0.71
C GLN A 183 2.61 4.41 0.94
N ARG A 184 2.98 3.54 1.87
CA ARG A 184 2.13 2.40 2.27
C ARG A 184 0.84 2.87 2.95
N LEU A 185 0.95 3.86 3.86
CA LEU A 185 -0.21 4.50 4.51
C LEU A 185 -1.14 5.11 3.45
N LYS A 186 -0.62 5.83 2.46
CA LYS A 186 -1.41 6.39 1.36
C LYS A 186 -2.20 5.32 0.62
N ALA A 187 -1.54 4.20 0.26
CA ALA A 187 -2.20 3.09 -0.42
C ALA A 187 -3.37 2.52 0.40
N TRP A 188 -3.17 2.34 1.71
CA TRP A 188 -4.19 1.86 2.63
C TRP A 188 -5.35 2.87 2.79
N LEU A 189 -5.06 4.16 2.94
CA LEU A 189 -6.07 5.22 3.06
C LEU A 189 -6.94 5.33 1.81
N VAL A 190 -6.33 5.27 0.63
CA VAL A 190 -7.04 5.30 -0.65
C VAL A 190 -7.94 4.09 -0.81
N ALA A 191 -7.45 2.89 -0.47
CA ALA A 191 -8.24 1.67 -0.53
C ALA A 191 -9.47 1.71 0.40
N ARG A 192 -9.42 2.50 1.48
CA ARG A 192 -10.54 2.73 2.41
C ARG A 192 -11.35 3.98 2.10
N SER A 193 -10.95 4.80 1.12
CA SER A 193 -11.54 6.12 0.84
C SER A 193 -11.58 7.02 2.08
N ARG A 194 -10.50 6.99 2.88
CA ARG A 194 -10.39 7.76 4.12
C ARG A 194 -9.16 8.67 4.10
N GLY A 195 -9.20 9.73 4.91
CA GLY A 195 -8.06 10.55 5.27
C GLY A 195 -7.59 10.24 6.69
N VAL A 196 -6.32 10.47 6.99
CA VAL A 196 -5.76 10.32 8.33
C VAL A 196 -5.84 11.65 9.07
N LEU A 197 -6.22 11.59 10.37
CA LEU A 197 -6.23 12.71 11.32
C LEU A 197 -5.08 12.62 12.33
N GLY A 198 -4.50 11.45 12.52
CA GLY A 198 -3.38 11.28 13.43
C GLY A 198 -2.55 10.07 13.09
N VAL A 199 -1.24 10.21 13.25
CA VAL A 199 -0.28 9.12 13.10
C VAL A 199 0.68 9.06 14.28
N ARG A 200 1.13 7.86 14.62
CA ARG A 200 2.17 7.62 15.61
C ARG A 200 3.36 6.99 14.93
N LEU A 201 4.50 7.62 15.06
CA LEU A 201 5.78 7.12 14.61
C LEU A 201 6.54 6.59 15.82
N ILE A 202 7.01 5.34 15.76
CA ILE A 202 7.78 4.68 16.82
C ILE A 202 9.10 4.22 16.21
N TRP A 203 10.23 4.57 16.83
CA TRP A 203 11.53 4.03 16.45
C TRP A 203 12.08 3.14 17.55
N GLN A 204 12.64 2.00 17.14
CA GLN A 204 13.30 1.06 18.04
C GLN A 204 14.80 1.32 18.02
N MET A 205 15.39 1.45 19.20
CA MET A 205 16.81 1.76 19.39
C MET A 205 17.59 0.54 19.84
N ASP A 206 18.93 0.57 19.65
CA ASP A 206 19.82 -0.50 20.12
C ASP A 206 19.84 -0.55 21.65
N ALA A 207 19.34 -1.65 22.20
CA ALA A 207 19.20 -1.86 23.64
C ALA A 207 20.53 -2.04 24.40
N ARG A 208 21.65 -2.19 23.71
CA ARG A 208 22.96 -2.49 24.30
C ARG A 208 23.55 -1.36 25.15
N ARG A 209 22.95 -0.17 25.09
CA ARG A 209 23.44 1.04 25.79
C ARG A 209 22.63 1.43 27.03
N GLY A 210 21.73 0.57 27.53
CA GLY A 210 21.06 0.80 28.82
C GLY A 210 20.01 1.91 28.86
N MET A 211 19.74 2.59 27.74
CA MET A 211 18.71 3.62 27.60
C MET A 211 17.41 3.02 27.02
N GLY A 212 16.29 3.74 27.11
CA GLY A 212 14.97 3.28 26.66
C GLY A 212 15.01 2.69 25.24
N ARG A 213 14.31 1.57 25.05
CA ARG A 213 14.34 0.79 23.80
C ARG A 213 13.58 1.43 22.65
N THR A 214 12.69 2.37 22.94
CA THR A 214 11.81 3.00 21.93
C THR A 214 11.68 4.48 22.19
N GLY A 215 11.53 5.25 21.12
CA GLY A 215 11.04 6.62 21.17
C GLY A 215 9.82 6.73 20.28
N GLU A 216 9.00 7.75 20.49
CA GLU A 216 7.80 7.97 19.71
C GLU A 216 7.58 9.43 19.38
N LEU A 217 6.84 9.67 18.29
CA LEU A 217 6.33 10.95 17.87
C LEU A 217 4.88 10.78 17.43
N VAL A 218 3.99 11.58 18.01
CA VAL A 218 2.59 11.63 17.59
C VAL A 218 2.35 12.91 16.80
N LEU A 219 1.79 12.76 15.60
CA LEU A 219 1.35 13.88 14.76
C LEU A 219 -0.17 13.87 14.70
N ARG A 220 -0.79 15.00 15.02
CA ARG A 220 -2.23 15.24 14.88
C ARG A 220 -2.47 16.29 13.81
N LEU A 221 -3.55 16.15 13.08
CA LEU A 221 -3.93 16.99 11.95
C LEU A 221 -5.32 17.58 12.22
N GLY A 222 -5.53 18.80 11.78
CA GLY A 222 -6.82 19.47 11.91
C GLY A 222 -7.87 18.96 10.92
N GLU A 223 -7.44 18.40 9.76
CA GLU A 223 -8.32 17.91 8.72
C GLU A 223 -7.88 16.53 8.21
N PRO A 224 -8.84 15.66 7.82
CA PRO A 224 -8.51 14.35 7.24
C PRO A 224 -7.74 14.53 5.94
N THR A 225 -6.54 13.96 5.83
CA THR A 225 -5.69 14.14 4.65
C THR A 225 -5.13 12.84 4.09
N GLN A 226 -4.83 12.85 2.79
CA GLN A 226 -4.01 11.88 2.07
C GLN A 226 -2.73 12.54 1.52
N ASP A 227 -2.43 13.78 1.92
CA ASP A 227 -1.20 14.48 1.51
C ASP A 227 0.00 13.99 2.33
N MET A 228 0.69 12.99 1.79
CA MET A 228 1.88 12.43 2.42
C MET A 228 3.08 13.39 2.38
N ALA A 229 3.10 14.35 1.47
CA ALA A 229 4.14 15.36 1.42
C ALA A 229 4.00 16.34 2.58
N HIS A 230 2.77 16.71 2.91
CA HIS A 230 2.49 17.52 4.11
C HIS A 230 2.89 16.77 5.39
N LEU A 231 2.48 15.52 5.55
CA LEU A 231 2.87 14.69 6.70
C LEU A 231 4.39 14.52 6.83
N ALA A 232 5.10 14.34 5.71
CA ALA A 232 6.55 14.23 5.72
C ALA A 232 7.22 15.52 6.18
N ARG A 233 6.71 16.70 5.72
CA ARG A 233 7.22 18.00 6.17
C ARG A 233 6.99 18.22 7.66
N LEU A 234 5.78 17.93 8.14
CA LEU A 234 5.44 18.05 9.55
C LEU A 234 6.30 17.15 10.44
N ALA A 235 6.47 15.89 10.02
CA ALA A 235 7.37 14.96 10.70
C ALA A 235 8.82 15.45 10.73
N ALA A 236 9.30 16.04 9.64
CA ALA A 236 10.67 16.59 9.56
C ALA A 236 10.88 17.74 10.55
N GLU A 237 9.91 18.64 10.69
CA GLU A 237 9.98 19.76 11.65
C GLU A 237 10.02 19.27 13.10
N HIS A 238 9.22 18.25 13.44
CA HIS A 238 9.24 17.65 14.78
C HIS A 238 10.53 16.84 15.03
N LEU A 239 10.93 15.98 14.09
CA LEU A 239 12.13 15.16 14.22
C LEU A 239 13.41 16.00 14.31
N ALA A 240 13.47 17.19 13.72
CA ALA A 240 14.62 18.08 13.85
C ALA A 240 14.93 18.47 15.30
N ARG A 241 13.95 18.38 16.21
CA ARG A 241 14.10 18.69 17.65
C ARG A 241 14.35 17.47 18.51
N VAL A 242 14.18 16.27 17.95
CA VAL A 242 14.35 15.00 18.66
C VAL A 242 15.81 14.61 18.65
N GLN A 243 16.36 14.36 19.83
CA GLN A 243 17.67 13.72 19.98
C GLN A 243 17.47 12.24 20.29
N LEU A 244 18.04 11.37 19.44
CA LEU A 244 18.00 9.93 19.68
C LEU A 244 18.94 9.55 20.81
N ALA A 245 18.42 8.87 21.83
CA ALA A 245 19.22 8.40 22.96
C ALA A 245 20.20 7.27 22.57
N ALA A 246 19.91 6.52 21.51
CA ALA A 246 20.75 5.51 20.91
C ALA A 246 20.38 5.37 19.41
N PRO A 247 21.26 4.75 18.59
CA PRO A 247 20.97 4.54 17.18
C PRO A 247 19.66 3.75 16.95
N ALA A 248 18.82 4.21 16.03
CA ALA A 248 17.58 3.54 15.67
C ALA A 248 17.83 2.40 14.67
N LEU A 249 17.18 1.27 14.87
CA LEU A 249 17.30 0.04 14.07
C LEU A 249 16.03 -0.26 13.26
N ALA A 250 14.87 0.18 13.72
CA ALA A 250 13.60 -0.02 13.05
C ALA A 250 12.68 1.17 13.26
N LEU A 251 11.76 1.37 12.32
CA LEU A 251 10.75 2.41 12.34
C LEU A 251 9.38 1.77 12.11
N THR A 252 8.40 2.15 12.94
CA THR A 252 7.01 1.72 12.82
C THR A 252 6.10 2.93 12.73
N LEU A 253 5.12 2.87 11.84
CA LEU A 253 4.10 3.91 11.66
C LEU A 253 2.71 3.30 11.89
N HIS A 254 1.93 3.91 12.78
CA HIS A 254 0.54 3.55 13.05
C HIS A 254 -0.39 4.70 12.66
N SER A 255 -1.57 4.37 12.09
CA SER A 255 -2.67 5.33 12.04
C SER A 255 -3.37 5.34 13.41
N LEU A 256 -3.62 6.51 13.98
CA LEU A 256 -4.38 6.65 15.23
C LEU A 256 -5.84 6.87 14.93
N GLU A 257 -6.14 7.85 14.10
CA GLU A 257 -7.49 8.26 13.76
C GLU A 257 -7.62 8.51 12.27
N THR A 258 -8.75 8.11 11.71
CA THR A 258 -9.08 8.34 10.30
C THR A 258 -10.54 8.76 10.17
N ALA A 259 -10.83 9.65 9.23
CA ALA A 259 -12.19 10.07 8.90
C ALA A 259 -12.45 9.94 7.39
N SER A 260 -13.72 9.98 7.01
CA SER A 260 -14.08 10.08 5.61
C SER A 260 -13.51 11.37 5.05
N LEU A 261 -12.89 11.30 3.87
CA LEU A 261 -12.57 12.52 3.14
C LEU A 261 -13.89 13.19 2.82
N ALA A 262 -14.09 14.42 3.30
CA ALA A 262 -15.15 15.26 2.79
C ALA A 262 -14.99 15.28 1.27
N LEU A 263 -16.01 14.85 0.53
CA LEU A 263 -16.06 15.08 -0.90
C LEU A 263 -15.94 16.60 -1.04
N GLN A 264 -14.77 17.09 -1.41
CA GLN A 264 -14.66 18.45 -1.87
C GLN A 264 -15.65 18.51 -3.04
N SER A 265 -16.79 19.12 -2.80
CA SER A 265 -17.72 19.46 -3.85
C SER A 265 -16.89 20.25 -4.84
N HIS A 266 -16.52 19.62 -5.98
CA HIS A 266 -16.03 20.40 -7.11
C HIS A 266 -17.22 21.27 -7.49
N SER A 267 -17.29 22.47 -6.90
CA SER A 267 -18.13 23.52 -7.40
C SER A 267 -17.83 23.64 -8.87
N LEU A 268 -18.86 23.59 -9.71
CA LEU A 268 -18.73 23.81 -11.18
C LEU A 268 -18.24 25.25 -11.48
N LEU A 269 -18.15 26.10 -10.49
CA LEU A 269 -17.44 27.37 -10.55
C LEU A 269 -15.93 27.06 -10.44
N LEU A 270 -15.19 27.50 -11.44
CA LEU A 270 -13.73 27.57 -11.47
C LEU A 270 -13.24 28.49 -10.34
N GLU A 271 -13.34 28.04 -9.10
CA GLU A 271 -12.56 28.61 -8.02
C GLU A 271 -11.11 28.22 -8.30
N GLU A 272 -10.30 29.25 -8.50
CA GLU A 272 -8.86 29.13 -8.65
C GLU A 272 -8.34 28.09 -7.63
N GLN A 273 -7.69 27.05 -8.11
CA GLN A 273 -6.93 26.14 -7.28
C GLN A 273 -5.93 27.01 -6.52
N ARG A 274 -6.27 27.38 -5.29
CA ARG A 274 -5.36 28.10 -4.40
C ARG A 274 -4.12 27.22 -4.24
N ARG A 275 -3.06 27.60 -4.94
CA ARG A 275 -1.73 27.02 -4.79
C ARG A 275 -1.18 27.54 -3.46
N GLY A 276 -1.25 26.71 -2.42
CA GLY A 276 -0.73 27.07 -1.10
C GLY A 276 -1.25 26.10 -0.03
N ASP A 277 -0.64 26.13 1.14
CA ASP A 277 -1.08 25.36 2.30
C ASP A 277 -2.48 25.86 2.71
N SER A 278 -3.37 24.94 3.15
CA SER A 278 -4.64 25.32 3.78
C SER A 278 -4.36 26.06 5.12
N LEU A 279 -5.37 26.78 5.63
CA LEU A 279 -5.25 27.43 6.94
C LEU A 279 -4.88 26.41 8.03
N ALA A 280 -5.50 25.23 8.00
CA ALA A 280 -5.19 24.13 8.92
C ALA A 280 -3.72 23.69 8.79
N GLN A 281 -3.22 23.48 7.57
CA GLN A 281 -1.82 23.13 7.33
C GLN A 281 -0.84 24.20 7.78
N LEU A 282 -1.20 25.48 7.63
CA LEU A 282 -0.38 26.59 8.13
C LEU A 282 -0.32 26.57 9.66
N VAL A 283 -1.47 26.41 10.33
CA VAL A 283 -1.57 26.33 11.79
C VAL A 283 -0.75 25.16 12.33
N GLU A 284 -0.89 23.95 11.73
CA GLU A 284 -0.12 22.77 12.10
C GLU A 284 1.40 22.99 12.01
N ARG A 285 1.86 23.67 10.95
CA ARG A 285 3.28 24.00 10.79
C ARG A 285 3.77 25.03 11.78
N LEU A 286 2.95 26.04 12.08
CA LEU A 286 3.29 27.04 13.09
C LEU A 286 3.37 26.40 14.48
N ASP A 287 2.43 25.53 14.82
CA ASP A 287 2.41 24.82 16.09
C ASP A 287 3.63 23.88 16.22
N ALA A 288 3.99 23.16 15.13
CA ALA A 288 5.20 22.36 15.08
C ALA A 288 6.50 23.18 15.28
N ARG A 289 6.53 24.44 14.82
CA ARG A 289 7.71 25.32 14.95
C ARG A 289 7.78 26.09 16.26
N LEU A 290 6.65 26.47 16.82
CA LEU A 290 6.59 27.31 18.01
C LEU A 290 6.45 26.49 19.29
N GLY A 291 5.96 25.26 19.19
CA GLY A 291 5.63 24.35 20.28
C GLY A 291 4.13 24.09 20.32
N GLU A 292 3.75 22.94 20.88
CA GLU A 292 2.36 22.50 20.98
C GLU A 292 1.52 23.52 21.76
N GLY A 293 0.39 23.96 21.17
CA GLY A 293 -0.52 24.95 21.75
C GLY A 293 -0.04 26.43 21.69
N ALA A 294 1.06 26.70 20.96
CA ALA A 294 1.55 28.08 20.80
C ALA A 294 0.68 28.90 19.86
N VAL A 295 -0.05 28.25 18.94
CA VAL A 295 -0.99 28.92 18.04
C VAL A 295 -2.39 28.83 18.63
N MET A 296 -2.96 29.99 19.00
CA MET A 296 -4.29 30.06 19.59
C MET A 296 -5.28 30.64 18.59
N GLY A 297 -6.45 30.05 18.51
CA GLY A 297 -7.62 30.57 17.82
C GLY A 297 -8.61 31.18 18.83
N TRP A 298 -9.40 32.12 18.38
CA TRP A 298 -10.52 32.63 19.20
C TRP A 298 -11.84 32.12 18.64
N GLN A 299 -12.75 31.76 19.54
CA GLN A 299 -14.10 31.37 19.21
C GLN A 299 -15.11 32.29 19.85
N ALA A 300 -16.07 32.76 19.07
CA ALA A 300 -17.18 33.54 19.61
C ALA A 300 -18.15 32.61 20.32
N LEU A 301 -18.46 32.89 21.56
CA LEU A 301 -19.47 32.18 22.35
C LEU A 301 -20.76 33.01 22.40
N ASP A 302 -21.90 32.34 22.26
CA ASP A 302 -23.20 32.94 22.44
C ASP A 302 -23.48 33.09 23.97
N SER A 303 -23.01 34.22 24.52
CA SER A 303 -23.14 34.51 25.94
C SER A 303 -23.65 35.94 26.11
N PRO A 304 -24.60 36.18 26.99
CA PRO A 304 -25.09 37.53 27.30
C PRO A 304 -24.09 38.36 28.11
N VAL A 305 -22.98 37.74 28.56
CA VAL A 305 -21.96 38.46 29.39
C VAL A 305 -20.77 38.76 28.49
N PRO A 306 -20.42 40.07 28.30
CA PRO A 306 -19.35 40.47 27.37
C PRO A 306 -17.99 39.80 27.62
N GLU A 307 -17.61 39.57 28.88
CA GLU A 307 -16.35 38.92 29.25
C GLU A 307 -16.31 37.43 28.89
N ARG A 308 -17.45 36.81 28.56
CA ARG A 308 -17.59 35.39 28.15
C ARG A 308 -17.98 35.21 26.69
N MET A 309 -17.97 36.29 25.91
CA MET A 309 -18.27 36.20 24.46
C MET A 309 -17.12 35.66 23.63
N GLN A 310 -15.93 35.55 24.21
CA GLN A 310 -14.74 35.07 23.53
C GLN A 310 -14.02 34.01 24.36
N MET A 311 -13.58 32.94 23.71
CA MET A 311 -12.70 31.94 24.30
C MET A 311 -11.49 31.74 23.39
N TRP A 312 -10.32 31.71 24.00
CA TRP A 312 -9.08 31.38 23.30
C TRP A 312 -8.80 29.91 23.54
N ASP A 313 -8.63 29.16 22.47
CA ASP A 313 -8.27 27.74 22.52
C ASP A 313 -7.18 27.43 21.50
N GLY A 314 -6.52 26.27 21.62
CA GLY A 314 -5.54 25.89 20.63
C GLY A 314 -6.14 25.92 19.22
N ALA A 315 -5.45 26.56 18.27
CA ALA A 315 -6.01 26.79 16.93
C ALA A 315 -6.41 25.50 16.20
N LEU A 316 -5.78 24.35 16.51
CA LEU A 316 -6.17 23.03 15.99
C LEU A 316 -7.52 22.54 16.53
N ALA A 317 -7.92 22.94 17.73
CA ALA A 317 -9.22 22.59 18.30
C ALA A 317 -10.37 23.39 17.66
N CYS A 318 -10.08 24.60 17.15
CA CYS A 318 -11.07 25.48 16.53
C CYS A 318 -11.38 25.15 15.06
N THR A 319 -10.56 24.35 14.37
CA THR A 319 -10.75 24.03 12.94
C THR A 319 -11.69 22.86 12.68
N GLY A 320 -12.19 22.17 13.72
CA GLY A 320 -13.05 20.99 13.63
C GLY A 320 -14.54 21.21 13.94
N SER A 321 -15.01 22.48 14.01
CA SER A 321 -16.41 22.81 14.32
C SER A 321 -17.18 23.33 13.11
#